data_2b1fa1350af4c324cf346195636567a7
#
_entry.id   2b1fa1350af4c324cf346195636567a7
#
_cell.length_a   1.000
_cell.length_b   1.000
_cell.length_c   1.000
_cell.angle_alpha   90.00
_cell.angle_beta   90.00
_cell.angle_gamma   90.00
#
_symmetry.space_group_name_H-M   'P 1'
#
loop_
_entity.id
_entity.type
_entity.pdbx_description
1 polymer ?
#
loop_
_entity_poly.entity_id
_entity_poly.type
_entity_poly.pdbx_seq_one_letter_code
_entity_poly.pdbx_strand_id
1 'polypeptide(L)'
;MKTGPPTRESRITPSPRRIVGLLVAAVLTLGGVQGAPGQPTPTGEAVMAWPVTISPTWFDPSTAPPQITPFGMLYALHDALVRPLPGQKMGSSLAESWTESPDGLTYEFKLRRGLKFHNGEPVTAEDVKFSFERYKGAGAKELNARVRLVETVDPLTVRFHLKESWPDFMTFYGTTATAAGIVVPKRYLVQVGDDAFRKQPIGAGPYKFVSHTPGVEVVLEAYPGYWRRVQTVKRLIMRSVPEGSTRLAMLKKGEADMAFLLDGPDAENVTHDPHLALVATRHASAMSIEFADQWDPKSPWHDKRVRMAVNHALDRKAISETACLGYCPTAGVIVPPVMDYALQVEPPLYDPQKAKQLLAEAGYPRGFDAGDFTPLPGFWTAGEAALNYLNTVGIRVKLRPMERAAFYAAWQEKKLRGLFLTAAGNSGNAATRVEAFIYSKGSYAYGGYPDIDELFQQQARERDPAKREVLLHRIQQLTIDRVMFAPIWNTRVLIGVGPRVADHTINLVPLSIYPSYEDMRLKGQ
;
A
#
# COMPACT_ATOMS: atom_id res chain seq x y z
N MET A 1 -74.21 -9.87 18.77
CA MET A 1 -75.15 -8.75 19.00
C MET A 1 -74.80 -7.67 17.99
N LYS A 2 -75.83 -7.38 17.17
CA LYS A 2 -76.19 -6.14 16.46
C LYS A 2 -75.12 -5.60 15.48
N THR A 3 -75.28 -5.75 14.26
CA THR A 3 -76.18 -5.28 13.18
C THR A 3 -75.55 -4.09 12.46
N GLY A 4 -75.36 -4.28 11.18
CA GLY A 4 -75.25 -3.27 10.11
C GLY A 4 -76.56 -2.61 9.80
N PRO A 5 -76.87 -2.16 8.61
CA PRO A 5 -76.25 -1.63 7.38
C PRO A 5 -76.95 -0.28 6.97
N PRO A 6 -77.27 0.13 5.75
CA PRO A 6 -76.78 -0.11 4.39
C PRO A 6 -76.67 1.15 3.48
N THR A 7 -76.05 0.91 2.31
CA THR A 7 -76.27 1.46 0.97
C THR A 7 -77.19 2.71 0.69
N ARG A 8 -76.69 3.57 -0.22
CA ARG A 8 -77.57 4.13 -1.32
C ARG A 8 -76.78 4.53 -2.56
N GLU A 9 -77.06 3.83 -3.63
CA GLU A 9 -76.82 4.26 -4.99
C GLU A 9 -77.72 5.43 -5.34
N SER A 10 -77.29 6.33 -6.23
CA SER A 10 -78.23 7.05 -7.11
C SER A 10 -77.55 7.36 -8.45
N ARG A 11 -78.10 6.72 -9.48
CA ARG A 11 -77.94 7.05 -10.89
C ARG A 11 -78.55 8.41 -11.17
N ILE A 12 -77.95 9.20 -12.07
CA ILE A 12 -78.75 10.07 -13.00
C ILE A 12 -77.91 10.27 -14.29
N THR A 13 -78.65 10.20 -15.38
CA THR A 13 -78.37 10.16 -16.80
C THR A 13 -77.95 11.51 -17.43
N PRO A 14 -77.55 11.55 -18.73
CA PRO A 14 -76.78 12.63 -19.34
C PRO A 14 -77.66 13.60 -20.20
N SER A 15 -77.14 14.76 -20.51
CA SER A 15 -77.59 15.61 -21.66
C SER A 15 -76.63 16.84 -21.81
N PRO A 16 -76.69 17.68 -22.89
CA PRO A 16 -75.96 17.48 -24.12
C PRO A 16 -74.95 18.63 -24.45
N ARG A 17 -74.14 18.34 -25.43
CA ARG A 17 -73.16 19.17 -26.18
C ARG A 17 -73.48 20.68 -26.27
N ARG A 18 -72.46 21.50 -25.93
CA ARG A 18 -72.17 22.77 -26.63
C ARG A 18 -70.64 22.78 -27.00
N ILE A 19 -70.44 22.87 -28.32
CA ILE A 19 -69.16 23.10 -28.96
C ILE A 19 -68.83 24.59 -28.77
N VAL A 20 -67.74 24.90 -28.06
CA VAL A 20 -67.14 26.24 -28.11
C VAL A 20 -65.65 26.00 -28.51
N GLY A 21 -65.34 26.48 -29.70
CA GLY A 21 -64.03 26.47 -30.23
C GLY A 21 -63.12 27.38 -29.40
N LEU A 22 -62.02 26.82 -28.87
CA LEU A 22 -60.91 27.57 -28.29
C LEU A 22 -59.69 27.41 -29.19
N LEU A 23 -59.27 28.53 -29.76
CA LEU A 23 -58.01 28.72 -30.40
C LEU A 23 -56.91 28.44 -29.35
N VAL A 24 -56.13 27.37 -29.51
CA VAL A 24 -54.91 27.12 -28.74
C VAL A 24 -53.78 27.92 -29.38
N ALA A 25 -53.42 29.05 -28.79
CA ALA A 25 -52.18 29.74 -29.08
C ALA A 25 -51.06 28.90 -28.49
N ALA A 26 -50.24 28.27 -29.35
CA ALA A 26 -49.01 27.59 -28.93
C ALA A 26 -47.99 28.64 -28.48
N VAL A 27 -47.89 28.82 -27.18
CA VAL A 27 -46.73 29.52 -26.58
C VAL A 27 -45.57 28.52 -26.60
N LEU A 28 -44.68 28.67 -27.56
CA LEU A 28 -43.34 28.06 -27.53
C LEU A 28 -42.54 28.66 -26.35
N THR A 29 -42.67 28.06 -25.18
CA THR A 29 -41.67 28.25 -24.13
C THR A 29 -40.40 27.58 -24.60
N LEU A 30 -39.43 28.38 -25.02
CA LEU A 30 -38.03 28.02 -25.09
C LEU A 30 -37.59 27.63 -23.67
N GLY A 31 -37.82 26.39 -23.30
CA GLY A 31 -37.22 25.77 -22.13
C GLY A 31 -35.71 25.75 -22.37
N GLY A 32 -34.98 26.71 -21.77
CA GLY A 32 -33.55 26.65 -21.70
C GLY A 32 -33.16 25.30 -21.13
N VAL A 33 -32.47 24.50 -21.92
CA VAL A 33 -31.75 23.33 -21.43
C VAL A 33 -30.74 23.89 -20.40
N GLN A 34 -31.12 23.83 -19.13
CA GLN A 34 -30.14 23.99 -18.06
C GLN A 34 -29.15 22.85 -18.27
N GLY A 35 -27.99 23.16 -18.84
CA GLY A 35 -26.88 22.24 -18.92
C GLY A 35 -26.62 21.69 -17.52
N ALA A 36 -26.47 20.39 -17.40
CA ALA A 36 -26.00 19.78 -16.19
C ALA A 36 -24.77 20.60 -15.68
N PRO A 37 -24.63 20.84 -14.36
CA PRO A 37 -23.51 21.58 -13.84
C PRO A 37 -22.23 20.99 -14.43
N GLY A 38 -21.48 21.81 -15.17
CA GLY A 38 -20.31 21.36 -15.92
C GLY A 38 -19.35 20.66 -14.98
N GLN A 39 -18.87 19.48 -15.37
CA GLN A 39 -17.85 18.78 -14.59
C GLN A 39 -16.67 19.74 -14.38
N PRO A 40 -16.05 19.78 -13.18
CA PRO A 40 -14.94 20.68 -12.91
C PRO A 40 -13.82 20.42 -13.92
N THR A 41 -13.33 21.45 -14.57
CA THR A 41 -12.17 21.36 -15.45
C THR A 41 -10.91 21.31 -14.59
N PRO A 42 -10.05 20.28 -14.69
CA PRO A 42 -8.82 20.22 -13.93
C PRO A 42 -7.90 21.41 -14.22
N THR A 43 -7.37 22.04 -13.16
CA THR A 43 -6.48 23.21 -13.25
C THR A 43 -5.25 23.02 -12.37
N GLY A 44 -4.20 23.84 -12.58
CA GLY A 44 -3.01 23.87 -11.71
C GLY A 44 -2.16 22.60 -11.76
N GLU A 45 -1.08 22.65 -11.03
CA GLU A 45 -0.08 21.60 -10.90
C GLU A 45 0.26 21.37 -9.44
N ALA A 46 0.33 20.10 -9.02
CA ALA A 46 0.81 19.70 -7.70
C ALA A 46 2.18 19.04 -7.83
N VAL A 47 3.16 19.58 -7.10
CA VAL A 47 4.54 19.12 -7.08
C VAL A 47 4.79 18.30 -5.81
N MET A 48 5.22 17.05 -5.99
CA MET A 48 5.53 16.13 -4.90
C MET A 48 7.02 15.80 -4.91
N ALA A 49 7.74 16.16 -3.86
CA ALA A 49 9.15 15.82 -3.69
C ALA A 49 9.28 14.41 -3.08
N TRP A 50 9.81 13.48 -3.86
CA TRP A 50 9.94 12.05 -3.50
C TRP A 50 11.36 11.70 -3.05
N PRO A 51 11.51 10.82 -2.05
CA PRO A 51 12.80 10.49 -1.44
C PRO A 51 13.66 9.52 -2.27
N VAL A 52 13.35 9.31 -3.54
CA VAL A 52 13.97 8.27 -4.38
C VAL A 52 14.12 8.71 -5.82
N THR A 53 15.05 8.09 -6.53
CA THR A 53 15.11 8.15 -8.00
C THR A 53 14.02 7.25 -8.58
N ILE A 54 13.14 7.83 -9.39
CA ILE A 54 12.03 7.12 -10.01
C ILE A 54 12.55 6.30 -11.20
N SER A 55 12.27 4.99 -11.18
CA SER A 55 12.67 4.06 -12.25
C SER A 55 11.54 3.85 -13.27
N PRO A 56 11.82 3.80 -14.59
CA PRO A 56 10.81 3.45 -15.59
C PRO A 56 10.20 2.06 -15.38
N THR A 57 10.91 1.14 -14.75
CA THR A 57 10.38 -0.20 -14.43
C THR A 57 9.19 -0.17 -13.47
N TRP A 58 8.98 0.95 -12.77
CA TRP A 58 7.86 1.13 -11.85
C TRP A 58 6.54 1.47 -12.54
N PHE A 59 6.55 1.73 -13.85
CA PHE A 59 5.34 2.01 -14.61
C PHE A 59 4.66 0.75 -15.14
N ASP A 60 5.34 -0.40 -15.06
CA ASP A 60 4.77 -1.70 -15.43
C ASP A 60 4.41 -2.51 -14.17
N PRO A 61 3.11 -2.71 -13.86
CA PRO A 61 2.68 -3.44 -12.67
C PRO A 61 3.17 -4.89 -12.63
N SER A 62 3.45 -5.49 -13.80
CA SER A 62 3.85 -6.90 -13.85
C SER A 62 5.24 -7.19 -13.29
N THR A 63 6.12 -6.19 -13.27
CA THR A 63 7.51 -6.31 -12.82
C THR A 63 7.90 -5.32 -11.75
N ALA A 64 6.98 -4.44 -11.35
CA ALA A 64 7.23 -3.49 -10.28
C ALA A 64 7.57 -4.22 -8.98
N PRO A 65 8.64 -3.81 -8.28
CA PRO A 65 8.98 -4.44 -7.01
C PRO A 65 7.88 -4.16 -5.97
N PRO A 66 7.66 -5.08 -5.02
CA PRO A 66 6.61 -4.97 -4.01
C PRO A 66 6.97 -3.94 -2.93
N GLN A 67 7.20 -2.72 -3.35
CA GLN A 67 7.59 -1.60 -2.50
C GLN A 67 6.54 -0.51 -2.55
N ILE A 68 6.45 0.22 -1.46
CA ILE A 68 5.47 1.29 -1.34
C ILE A 68 5.63 2.30 -2.48
N THR A 69 6.86 2.74 -2.80
CA THR A 69 7.09 3.82 -3.76
C THR A 69 6.57 3.55 -5.17
N PRO A 70 6.79 2.37 -5.80
CA PRO A 70 6.18 2.05 -7.10
C PRO A 70 4.66 2.14 -7.09
N PHE A 71 4.00 1.72 -6.03
CA PHE A 71 2.54 1.75 -5.95
C PHE A 71 1.96 3.17 -6.04
N GLY A 72 2.69 4.19 -5.56
CA GLY A 72 2.29 5.58 -5.74
C GLY A 72 2.16 5.99 -7.21
N MET A 73 3.08 5.55 -8.07
CA MET A 73 3.02 5.76 -9.51
C MET A 73 1.97 4.87 -10.16
N LEU A 74 1.91 3.61 -9.77
CA LEU A 74 0.98 2.64 -10.35
C LEU A 74 -0.47 3.06 -10.17
N TYR A 75 -0.89 3.49 -8.98
CA TYR A 75 -2.28 3.90 -8.74
C TYR A 75 -2.62 5.31 -9.25
N ALA A 76 -1.65 6.09 -9.66
CA ALA A 76 -1.92 7.29 -10.45
C ALA A 76 -2.20 6.95 -11.92
N LEU A 77 -1.44 6.00 -12.49
CA LEU A 77 -1.48 5.62 -13.91
C LEU A 77 -2.48 4.52 -14.23
N HIS A 78 -2.62 3.54 -13.36
CA HIS A 78 -3.39 2.32 -13.60
C HIS A 78 -4.52 2.18 -12.60
N ASP A 79 -5.43 1.27 -12.90
CA ASP A 79 -6.46 0.84 -11.97
C ASP A 79 -6.53 -0.68 -11.91
N ALA A 80 -7.14 -1.22 -10.86
CA ALA A 80 -7.26 -2.64 -10.60
C ALA A 80 -8.73 -3.08 -10.61
N LEU A 81 -9.02 -4.38 -10.66
CA LEU A 81 -10.39 -4.88 -10.51
C LEU A 81 -11.00 -4.42 -9.18
N VAL A 82 -10.26 -4.62 -8.11
CA VAL A 82 -10.55 -4.14 -6.75
C VAL A 82 -9.28 -3.54 -6.18
N ARG A 83 -9.41 -2.52 -5.33
CA ARG A 83 -8.28 -1.88 -4.66
C ARG A 83 -8.73 -1.17 -3.39
N PRO A 84 -7.81 -0.76 -2.51
CA PRO A 84 -8.17 0.19 -1.45
C PRO A 84 -8.70 1.50 -2.05
N LEU A 85 -9.83 1.96 -1.52
CA LEU A 85 -10.48 3.22 -1.88
C LEU A 85 -10.73 4.04 -0.61
N PRO A 86 -11.09 5.33 -0.70
CA PRO A 86 -11.43 6.14 0.45
C PRO A 86 -12.39 5.45 1.41
N GLY A 87 -11.93 5.22 2.66
CA GLY A 87 -12.68 4.52 3.70
C GLY A 87 -12.84 3.01 3.54
N GLN A 88 -12.30 2.40 2.50
CA GLN A 88 -12.43 0.97 2.23
C GLN A 88 -11.06 0.29 2.05
N LYS A 89 -10.78 -0.77 2.81
CA LYS A 89 -9.55 -1.58 2.62
C LYS A 89 -9.54 -2.31 1.28
N MET A 90 -10.73 -2.66 0.77
CA MET A 90 -10.94 -3.32 -0.51
C MET A 90 -12.27 -2.83 -1.10
N GLY A 91 -12.20 -2.07 -2.16
CA GLY A 91 -13.34 -1.46 -2.83
C GLY A 91 -13.47 -1.88 -4.29
N SER A 92 -14.70 -1.87 -4.80
CA SER A 92 -15.01 -2.08 -6.22
C SER A 92 -14.39 -0.96 -7.06
N SER A 93 -13.45 -1.32 -7.95
CA SER A 93 -12.78 -0.38 -8.85
C SER A 93 -13.16 -0.65 -10.30
N LEU A 94 -12.32 -1.23 -11.15
CA LEU A 94 -12.73 -1.59 -12.51
C LEU A 94 -13.84 -2.66 -12.52
N ALA A 95 -13.86 -3.56 -11.53
CA ALA A 95 -15.01 -4.41 -11.28
C ALA A 95 -16.09 -3.63 -10.51
N GLU A 96 -17.34 -3.66 -10.98
CA GLU A 96 -18.49 -3.13 -10.23
C GLU A 96 -18.90 -4.06 -9.09
N SER A 97 -18.67 -5.36 -9.25
CA SER A 97 -18.96 -6.40 -8.26
C SER A 97 -18.09 -7.63 -8.46
N TRP A 98 -17.97 -8.44 -7.40
CA TRP A 98 -17.41 -9.78 -7.46
C TRP A 98 -18.14 -10.73 -6.52
N THR A 99 -18.04 -12.02 -6.81
CA THR A 99 -18.61 -13.10 -5.98
C THR A 99 -17.59 -14.20 -5.79
N GLU A 100 -17.64 -14.85 -4.65
CA GLU A 100 -16.91 -16.09 -4.34
C GLU A 100 -17.91 -17.25 -4.32
N SER A 101 -17.55 -18.38 -4.92
CA SER A 101 -18.37 -19.60 -4.84
C SER A 101 -18.37 -20.18 -3.42
N PRO A 102 -19.43 -20.93 -3.01
CA PRO A 102 -19.53 -21.50 -1.66
C PRO A 102 -18.36 -22.41 -1.27
N ASP A 103 -17.72 -23.05 -2.23
CA ASP A 103 -16.54 -23.91 -2.02
C ASP A 103 -15.21 -23.13 -2.00
N GLY A 104 -15.24 -21.82 -2.32
CA GLY A 104 -14.05 -20.98 -2.38
C GLY A 104 -13.12 -21.27 -3.54
N LEU A 105 -13.60 -21.99 -4.57
CA LEU A 105 -12.79 -22.38 -5.72
C LEU A 105 -12.94 -21.45 -6.93
N THR A 106 -13.92 -20.55 -6.90
CA THR A 106 -14.20 -19.66 -8.03
C THR A 106 -14.49 -18.25 -7.55
N TYR A 107 -13.81 -17.27 -8.17
CA TYR A 107 -14.06 -15.84 -8.02
C TYR A 107 -14.47 -15.26 -9.35
N GLU A 108 -15.68 -14.67 -9.43
CA GLU A 108 -16.18 -14.04 -10.63
C GLU A 108 -16.25 -12.53 -10.44
N PHE A 109 -15.71 -11.77 -11.39
CA PHE A 109 -15.70 -10.31 -11.40
C PHE A 109 -16.49 -9.79 -12.61
N LYS A 110 -17.36 -8.80 -12.36
CA LYS A 110 -18.09 -8.08 -13.41
C LYS A 110 -17.50 -6.69 -13.57
N LEU A 111 -17.00 -6.40 -14.77
CA LEU A 111 -16.42 -5.10 -15.11
C LEU A 111 -17.53 -4.05 -15.27
N ARG A 112 -17.23 -2.81 -14.89
CA ARG A 112 -18.09 -1.65 -15.19
C ARG A 112 -18.21 -1.47 -16.69
N ARG A 113 -19.38 -1.06 -17.14
CA ARG A 113 -19.59 -0.71 -18.56
C ARG A 113 -18.91 0.62 -18.89
N GLY A 114 -18.41 0.75 -20.12
CA GLY A 114 -17.88 2.00 -20.66
C GLY A 114 -16.47 2.39 -20.15
N LEU A 115 -15.80 1.52 -19.42
CA LEU A 115 -14.40 1.73 -19.02
C LEU A 115 -13.49 1.86 -20.23
N LYS A 116 -12.54 2.79 -20.17
CA LYS A 116 -11.53 3.00 -21.21
C LYS A 116 -10.16 3.18 -20.61
N PHE A 117 -9.17 2.68 -21.31
CA PHE A 117 -7.78 3.05 -21.12
C PHE A 117 -7.51 4.48 -21.59
N HIS A 118 -6.35 5.03 -21.23
CA HIS A 118 -5.93 6.39 -21.60
C HIS A 118 -5.85 6.63 -23.12
N ASN A 119 -5.65 5.58 -23.93
CA ASN A 119 -5.66 5.63 -25.39
C ASN A 119 -7.07 5.49 -26.01
N GLY A 120 -8.11 5.40 -25.20
CA GLY A 120 -9.50 5.28 -25.63
C GLY A 120 -9.99 3.85 -25.90
N GLU A 121 -9.11 2.84 -25.87
CA GLU A 121 -9.50 1.43 -25.99
C GLU A 121 -10.37 1.01 -24.82
N PRO A 122 -11.40 0.14 -25.02
CA PRO A 122 -12.22 -0.36 -23.92
C PRO A 122 -11.40 -1.29 -23.01
N VAL A 123 -11.70 -1.27 -21.71
CA VAL A 123 -11.19 -2.28 -20.76
C VAL A 123 -12.10 -3.49 -20.83
N THR A 124 -11.51 -4.67 -21.02
CA THR A 124 -12.24 -5.94 -21.20
C THR A 124 -11.71 -7.05 -20.30
N ALA A 125 -12.47 -8.15 -20.20
CA ALA A 125 -12.07 -9.36 -19.50
C ALA A 125 -10.76 -9.98 -20.08
N GLU A 126 -10.51 -9.81 -21.38
CA GLU A 126 -9.26 -10.24 -22.02
C GLU A 126 -8.04 -9.46 -21.50
N ASP A 127 -8.19 -8.17 -21.19
CA ASP A 127 -7.11 -7.37 -20.61
C ASP A 127 -6.80 -7.83 -19.18
N VAL A 128 -7.83 -8.20 -18.42
CA VAL A 128 -7.69 -8.75 -17.06
C VAL A 128 -6.93 -10.07 -17.10
N LYS A 129 -7.37 -11.02 -17.94
CA LYS A 129 -6.70 -12.31 -18.13
C LYS A 129 -5.24 -12.13 -18.53
N PHE A 130 -4.98 -11.31 -19.54
CA PHE A 130 -3.65 -11.00 -20.02
C PHE A 130 -2.76 -10.40 -18.93
N SER A 131 -3.29 -9.44 -18.15
CA SER A 131 -2.55 -8.78 -17.06
C SER A 131 -2.14 -9.78 -15.98
N PHE A 132 -3.03 -10.71 -15.62
CA PHE A 132 -2.73 -11.79 -14.67
C PHE A 132 -1.68 -12.76 -15.22
N GLU A 133 -1.84 -13.24 -16.46
CA GLU A 133 -0.95 -14.26 -17.06
C GLU A 133 0.49 -13.75 -17.25
N ARG A 134 0.66 -12.43 -17.51
CA ARG A 134 2.00 -11.82 -17.63
C ARG A 134 2.62 -11.39 -16.29
N TYR A 135 1.88 -11.45 -15.18
CA TYR A 135 2.34 -10.96 -13.88
C TYR A 135 3.50 -11.78 -13.33
N LYS A 136 4.61 -11.09 -12.97
CA LYS A 136 5.86 -11.66 -12.44
C LYS A 136 6.30 -11.03 -11.12
N GLY A 137 5.42 -10.22 -10.51
CA GLY A 137 5.70 -9.51 -9.26
C GLY A 137 5.72 -10.41 -8.02
N ALA A 138 5.72 -9.80 -6.85
CA ALA A 138 5.92 -10.48 -5.56
C ALA A 138 4.94 -11.61 -5.27
N GLY A 139 3.67 -11.45 -5.70
CA GLY A 139 2.63 -12.48 -5.52
C GLY A 139 2.60 -13.57 -6.59
N ALA A 140 3.43 -13.48 -7.63
CA ALA A 140 3.32 -14.36 -8.81
C ALA A 140 3.44 -15.84 -8.46
N LYS A 141 4.37 -16.19 -7.57
CA LYS A 141 4.59 -17.58 -7.15
C LYS A 141 3.34 -18.17 -6.48
N GLU A 142 2.77 -17.48 -5.50
CA GLU A 142 1.59 -17.95 -4.78
C GLU A 142 0.33 -17.94 -5.67
N LEU A 143 0.13 -16.88 -6.47
CA LEU A 143 -0.98 -16.78 -7.39
C LEU A 143 -0.93 -17.89 -8.44
N ASN A 144 0.21 -18.12 -9.10
CA ASN A 144 0.38 -19.16 -10.11
C ASN A 144 0.32 -20.59 -9.53
N ALA A 145 0.76 -20.77 -8.28
CA ALA A 145 0.63 -22.06 -7.60
C ALA A 145 -0.83 -22.43 -7.35
N ARG A 146 -1.71 -21.45 -7.07
CA ARG A 146 -3.08 -21.67 -6.60
C ARG A 146 -4.16 -21.40 -7.65
N VAL A 147 -3.95 -20.45 -8.56
CA VAL A 147 -4.89 -20.21 -9.68
C VAL A 147 -4.66 -21.26 -10.76
N ARG A 148 -5.72 -21.96 -11.13
CA ARG A 148 -5.70 -22.99 -12.19
C ARG A 148 -5.92 -22.38 -13.56
N LEU A 149 -6.87 -21.44 -13.66
CA LEU A 149 -7.33 -20.86 -14.92
C LEU A 149 -7.97 -19.50 -14.67
N VAL A 150 -7.73 -18.56 -15.58
CA VAL A 150 -8.51 -17.33 -15.72
C VAL A 150 -9.33 -17.45 -17.00
N GLU A 151 -10.65 -17.42 -16.85
CA GLU A 151 -11.62 -17.59 -17.92
C GLU A 151 -12.27 -16.24 -18.27
N THR A 152 -12.32 -15.90 -19.55
CA THR A 152 -13.12 -14.79 -20.05
C THR A 152 -14.52 -15.34 -20.41
N VAL A 153 -15.50 -15.11 -19.54
CA VAL A 153 -16.86 -15.62 -19.73
C VAL A 153 -17.58 -14.82 -20.83
N ASP A 154 -17.42 -13.52 -20.80
CA ASP A 154 -17.86 -12.56 -21.81
C ASP A 154 -16.95 -11.31 -21.76
N PRO A 155 -17.11 -10.30 -22.64
CA PRO A 155 -16.23 -9.12 -22.65
C PRO A 155 -16.14 -8.35 -21.32
N LEU A 156 -17.13 -8.48 -20.41
CA LEU A 156 -17.19 -7.78 -19.13
C LEU A 156 -17.17 -8.71 -17.91
N THR A 157 -17.06 -10.02 -18.11
CA THR A 157 -17.05 -10.99 -17.01
C THR A 157 -15.82 -11.87 -17.07
N VAL A 158 -15.02 -11.85 -16.01
CA VAL A 158 -13.84 -12.70 -15.85
C VAL A 158 -13.99 -13.60 -14.62
N ARG A 159 -13.57 -14.84 -14.73
CA ARG A 159 -13.65 -15.83 -13.66
C ARG A 159 -12.29 -16.45 -13.38
N PHE A 160 -11.89 -16.45 -12.11
CA PHE A 160 -10.70 -17.12 -11.61
C PHE A 160 -11.09 -18.45 -11.01
N HIS A 161 -10.48 -19.52 -11.48
CA HIS A 161 -10.65 -20.88 -10.95
C HIS A 161 -9.41 -21.24 -10.14
N LEU A 162 -9.59 -21.55 -8.86
CA LEU A 162 -8.52 -21.97 -7.98
C LEU A 162 -8.35 -23.49 -8.00
N LYS A 163 -7.17 -23.98 -7.67
CA LYS A 163 -6.86 -25.42 -7.51
C LYS A 163 -7.35 -25.94 -6.16
N GLU A 164 -7.33 -25.08 -5.16
CA GLU A 164 -7.80 -25.31 -3.79
C GLU A 164 -8.39 -24.00 -3.24
N SER A 165 -9.24 -24.09 -2.22
CA SER A 165 -9.78 -22.91 -1.54
C SER A 165 -8.64 -22.12 -0.89
N TRP A 166 -8.62 -20.81 -1.13
CA TRP A 166 -7.58 -19.93 -0.63
C TRP A 166 -8.17 -18.61 -0.11
N PRO A 167 -8.39 -18.49 1.21
CA PRO A 167 -9.00 -17.30 1.81
C PRO A 167 -8.26 -15.99 1.53
N ASP A 168 -6.96 -16.05 1.25
CA ASP A 168 -6.16 -14.86 0.94
C ASP A 168 -6.15 -14.47 -0.55
N PHE A 169 -6.89 -15.18 -1.42
CA PHE A 169 -6.89 -14.84 -2.85
C PHE A 169 -7.14 -13.34 -3.08
N MET A 170 -8.20 -12.79 -2.48
CA MET A 170 -8.52 -11.37 -2.63
C MET A 170 -7.47 -10.46 -1.99
N THR A 171 -6.84 -10.88 -0.90
CA THR A 171 -5.76 -10.12 -0.25
C THR A 171 -4.52 -10.04 -1.14
N PHE A 172 -4.14 -11.15 -1.80
CA PHE A 172 -3.00 -11.16 -2.72
C PHE A 172 -3.32 -10.51 -4.07
N TYR A 173 -4.54 -10.68 -4.57
CA TYR A 173 -4.94 -10.18 -5.88
C TYR A 173 -5.47 -8.74 -5.84
N GLY A 174 -6.27 -8.39 -4.83
CA GLY A 174 -7.06 -7.16 -4.78
C GLY A 174 -6.50 -6.05 -3.90
N THR A 175 -5.31 -6.20 -3.31
CA THR A 175 -4.71 -5.16 -2.47
C THR A 175 -3.39 -4.64 -3.06
N THR A 176 -2.86 -3.58 -2.42
CA THR A 176 -1.54 -3.05 -2.76
C THR A 176 -0.38 -3.98 -2.35
N ALA A 177 -0.67 -5.16 -1.80
CA ALA A 177 0.37 -6.11 -1.39
C ALA A 177 1.23 -6.59 -2.58
N THR A 178 0.62 -6.77 -3.74
CA THR A 178 1.27 -7.39 -4.89
C THR A 178 1.14 -6.62 -6.20
N ALA A 179 0.17 -5.71 -6.34
CA ALA A 179 -0.25 -5.07 -7.59
C ALA A 179 -0.77 -6.04 -8.68
N ALA A 180 -1.04 -7.29 -8.35
CA ALA A 180 -1.43 -8.33 -9.32
C ALA A 180 -2.79 -8.07 -9.98
N GLY A 181 -3.69 -7.36 -9.30
CA GLY A 181 -5.01 -7.01 -9.80
C GLY A 181 -5.05 -5.82 -10.74
N ILE A 182 -3.91 -5.14 -10.98
CA ILE A 182 -3.84 -4.01 -11.91
C ILE A 182 -3.97 -4.49 -13.35
N VAL A 183 -4.79 -3.77 -14.13
CA VAL A 183 -5.12 -4.13 -15.51
C VAL A 183 -4.41 -3.20 -16.50
N VAL A 184 -3.76 -3.80 -17.50
CA VAL A 184 -3.05 -3.10 -18.59
C VAL A 184 -3.65 -3.46 -19.96
N PRO A 185 -3.57 -2.56 -20.97
CA PRO A 185 -4.17 -2.79 -22.28
C PRO A 185 -3.38 -3.85 -23.08
N LYS A 186 -3.97 -5.04 -23.23
CA LYS A 186 -3.38 -6.18 -23.95
C LYS A 186 -2.93 -5.80 -25.36
N ARG A 187 -3.84 -5.20 -26.13
CA ARG A 187 -3.57 -4.88 -27.55
C ARG A 187 -2.39 -3.95 -27.70
N TYR A 188 -2.37 -2.83 -26.95
CA TYR A 188 -1.29 -1.86 -27.00
C TYR A 188 0.05 -2.51 -26.57
N LEU A 189 0.05 -3.23 -25.46
CA LEU A 189 1.26 -3.82 -24.90
C LEU A 189 1.86 -4.89 -25.83
N VAL A 190 1.02 -5.74 -26.42
CA VAL A 190 1.47 -6.73 -27.43
C VAL A 190 2.05 -6.05 -28.66
N GLN A 191 1.48 -4.92 -29.08
CA GLN A 191 1.96 -4.17 -30.25
C GLN A 191 3.33 -3.51 -30.00
N VAL A 192 3.55 -2.91 -28.82
CA VAL A 192 4.76 -2.10 -28.57
C VAL A 192 5.86 -2.88 -27.83
N GLY A 193 5.51 -3.92 -27.09
CA GLY A 193 6.41 -4.70 -26.23
C GLY A 193 6.68 -4.05 -24.88
N ASP A 194 7.25 -4.84 -23.95
CA ASP A 194 7.46 -4.45 -22.55
C ASP A 194 8.35 -3.19 -22.40
N ASP A 195 9.43 -3.08 -23.17
CA ASP A 195 10.37 -1.95 -23.05
C ASP A 195 9.77 -0.62 -23.51
N ALA A 196 9.00 -0.65 -24.60
CA ALA A 196 8.29 0.55 -25.05
C ALA A 196 7.15 0.90 -24.12
N PHE A 197 6.43 -0.10 -23.57
CA PHE A 197 5.39 0.12 -22.56
C PHE A 197 5.94 0.81 -21.32
N ARG A 198 7.12 0.42 -20.80
CA ARG A 198 7.77 1.08 -19.66
C ARG A 198 8.15 2.53 -19.92
N LYS A 199 8.39 2.90 -21.18
CA LYS A 199 8.70 4.29 -21.58
C LYS A 199 7.45 5.12 -21.85
N GLN A 200 6.37 4.50 -22.31
CA GLN A 200 5.08 5.12 -22.65
C GLN A 200 3.93 4.28 -22.09
N PRO A 201 3.76 4.26 -20.74
CA PRO A 201 2.72 3.45 -20.11
C PRO A 201 1.32 3.96 -20.45
N ILE A 202 0.42 3.05 -20.75
CA ILE A 202 -1.00 3.28 -20.91
C ILE A 202 -1.73 2.53 -19.79
N GLY A 203 -2.57 3.21 -19.03
CA GLY A 203 -3.37 2.64 -17.95
C GLY A 203 -4.82 3.06 -18.02
N ALA A 204 -5.58 2.72 -16.98
CA ALA A 204 -6.98 3.11 -16.77
C ALA A 204 -7.15 3.94 -15.48
N GLY A 205 -6.06 4.45 -14.93
CA GLY A 205 -6.04 5.23 -13.68
C GLY A 205 -6.49 6.68 -13.85
N PRO A 206 -6.50 7.45 -12.74
CA PRO A 206 -6.98 8.83 -12.74
C PRO A 206 -6.08 9.81 -13.50
N TYR A 207 -4.82 9.47 -13.72
CA TYR A 207 -3.86 10.31 -14.44
C TYR A 207 -3.16 9.52 -15.53
N LYS A 208 -2.95 10.15 -16.69
CA LYS A 208 -2.19 9.59 -17.80
C LYS A 208 -0.75 10.09 -17.82
N PHE A 209 0.14 9.27 -18.31
CA PHE A 209 1.55 9.58 -18.46
C PHE A 209 1.78 10.69 -19.50
N VAL A 210 2.64 11.66 -19.17
CA VAL A 210 3.08 12.73 -20.07
C VAL A 210 4.55 12.56 -20.38
N SER A 211 5.43 12.54 -19.37
CA SER A 211 6.87 12.43 -19.56
C SER A 211 7.57 11.87 -18.33
N HIS A 212 8.76 11.32 -18.56
CA HIS A 212 9.70 10.92 -17.51
C HIS A 212 11.09 11.41 -17.90
N THR A 213 11.68 12.25 -17.06
CA THR A 213 13.09 12.64 -17.14
C THR A 213 13.84 11.85 -16.05
N PRO A 214 14.66 10.84 -16.44
CA PRO A 214 15.33 9.98 -15.48
C PRO A 214 16.15 10.77 -14.46
N GLY A 215 15.99 10.43 -13.17
CA GLY A 215 16.65 11.10 -12.05
C GLY A 215 16.09 12.49 -11.71
N VAL A 216 15.15 13.01 -12.46
CA VAL A 216 14.56 14.34 -12.26
C VAL A 216 13.09 14.26 -11.83
N GLU A 217 12.21 13.87 -12.77
CA GLU A 217 10.76 13.90 -12.49
C GLU A 217 9.94 13.01 -13.43
N VAL A 218 8.73 12.72 -12.98
CA VAL A 218 7.63 12.18 -13.79
C VAL A 218 6.50 13.20 -13.80
N VAL A 219 5.95 13.46 -14.99
CA VAL A 219 4.79 14.34 -15.18
C VAL A 219 3.60 13.50 -15.62
N LEU A 220 2.51 13.63 -14.89
CA LEU A 220 1.23 12.98 -15.17
C LEU A 220 0.16 14.06 -15.38
N GLU A 221 -0.83 13.81 -16.26
CA GLU A 221 -1.94 14.71 -16.54
C GLU A 221 -3.27 14.06 -16.22
N ALA A 222 -4.20 14.81 -15.64
CA ALA A 222 -5.55 14.34 -15.31
C ALA A 222 -6.23 13.67 -16.51
N TYR A 223 -6.91 12.56 -16.25
CA TYR A 223 -7.71 11.84 -17.23
C TYR A 223 -9.20 12.08 -16.96
N PRO A 224 -9.86 13.04 -17.64
CA PRO A 224 -11.27 13.36 -17.38
C PRO A 224 -12.24 12.19 -17.63
N GLY A 225 -11.80 11.18 -18.39
CA GLY A 225 -12.55 9.94 -18.63
C GLY A 225 -12.48 8.91 -17.49
N TYR A 226 -11.84 9.25 -16.36
CA TYR A 226 -11.72 8.33 -15.23
C TYR A 226 -13.10 8.03 -14.61
N TRP A 227 -13.37 6.76 -14.35
CA TRP A 227 -14.69 6.26 -13.99
C TRP A 227 -15.23 6.78 -12.65
N ARG A 228 -14.36 7.07 -11.67
CA ARG A 228 -14.80 7.42 -10.32
C ARG A 228 -15.18 8.90 -10.20
N ARG A 229 -14.31 9.79 -10.62
CA ARG A 229 -14.56 11.24 -10.62
C ARG A 229 -13.54 12.00 -11.45
N VAL A 230 -13.93 13.18 -11.91
CA VAL A 230 -12.99 14.11 -12.55
C VAL A 230 -12.08 14.73 -11.49
N GLN A 231 -10.80 14.73 -11.76
CA GLN A 231 -9.77 15.32 -10.92
C GLN A 231 -9.87 16.85 -10.95
N THR A 232 -9.51 17.53 -9.86
CA THR A 232 -9.40 18.99 -9.84
C THR A 232 -8.00 19.45 -10.21
N VAL A 233 -6.95 18.73 -9.83
CA VAL A 233 -5.55 19.02 -10.16
C VAL A 233 -5.25 18.53 -11.57
N LYS A 234 -4.81 19.45 -12.47
CA LYS A 234 -4.53 19.11 -13.88
C LYS A 234 -3.27 18.27 -14.03
N ARG A 235 -2.19 18.60 -13.32
CA ARG A 235 -0.92 17.89 -13.41
C ARG A 235 -0.39 17.46 -12.05
N LEU A 236 0.14 16.24 -11.99
CA LEU A 236 0.97 15.77 -10.90
C LEU A 236 2.42 15.72 -11.39
N ILE A 237 3.32 16.38 -10.66
CA ILE A 237 4.75 16.37 -10.92
C ILE A 237 5.42 15.67 -9.74
N MET A 238 5.97 14.49 -9.98
CA MET A 238 6.67 13.71 -8.97
C MET A 238 8.17 13.87 -9.16
N ARG A 239 8.82 14.67 -8.33
CA ARG A 239 10.27 14.97 -8.42
C ARG A 239 11.09 14.00 -7.60
N SER A 240 12.17 13.50 -8.19
CA SER A 240 13.19 12.69 -7.53
C SER A 240 14.11 13.59 -6.70
N VAL A 241 13.98 13.58 -5.38
CA VAL A 241 14.77 14.41 -4.46
C VAL A 241 15.21 13.53 -3.28
N PRO A 242 16.30 12.76 -3.41
CA PRO A 242 16.71 11.80 -2.38
C PRO A 242 17.04 12.44 -1.02
N GLU A 243 17.59 13.66 -1.01
CA GLU A 243 18.02 14.34 0.22
C GLU A 243 16.85 15.01 0.96
N GLY A 244 16.67 14.69 2.26
CA GLY A 244 15.58 15.19 3.11
C GLY A 244 15.57 16.72 3.23
N SER A 245 16.72 17.28 3.55
CA SER A 245 16.89 18.74 3.69
C SER A 245 16.56 19.51 2.41
N THR A 246 16.87 18.93 1.24
CA THR A 246 16.49 19.52 -0.06
C THR A 246 14.98 19.48 -0.24
N ARG A 247 14.29 18.37 0.12
CA ARG A 247 12.82 18.28 0.06
C ARG A 247 12.17 19.33 0.98
N LEU A 248 12.71 19.48 2.19
CA LEU A 248 12.25 20.51 3.13
C LEU A 248 12.46 21.92 2.56
N ALA A 249 13.62 22.20 1.97
CA ALA A 249 13.90 23.51 1.37
C ALA A 249 12.93 23.83 0.22
N MET A 250 12.65 22.86 -0.66
CA MET A 250 11.66 23.02 -1.73
C MET A 250 10.26 23.28 -1.18
N LEU A 251 9.86 22.60 -0.09
CA LEU A 251 8.57 22.81 0.55
C LEU A 251 8.46 24.24 1.12
N LYS A 252 9.49 24.70 1.86
CA LYS A 252 9.56 26.07 2.44
C LYS A 252 9.52 27.18 1.40
N LYS A 253 10.13 26.94 0.22
CA LYS A 253 10.12 27.90 -0.91
C LYS A 253 8.86 27.82 -1.77
N GLY A 254 7.96 26.85 -1.53
CA GLY A 254 6.79 26.60 -2.37
C GLY A 254 7.11 25.97 -3.74
N GLU A 255 8.32 25.44 -3.92
CA GLU A 255 8.75 24.67 -5.11
C GLU A 255 8.19 23.24 -5.11
N ALA A 256 7.78 22.76 -3.94
CA ALA A 256 7.03 21.52 -3.76
C ALA A 256 5.80 21.78 -2.89
N ASP A 257 4.70 21.10 -3.20
CA ASP A 257 3.47 21.14 -2.43
C ASP A 257 3.45 20.09 -1.33
N MET A 258 4.17 18.99 -1.55
CA MET A 258 4.31 17.90 -0.58
C MET A 258 5.75 17.39 -0.57
N ALA A 259 6.31 17.17 0.62
CA ALA A 259 7.63 16.58 0.82
C ALA A 259 7.48 15.27 1.58
N PHE A 260 7.75 14.14 0.90
CA PHE A 260 7.56 12.80 1.44
C PHE A 260 8.78 12.31 2.22
N LEU A 261 8.52 11.49 3.27
CA LEU A 261 9.53 10.82 4.09
C LEU A 261 10.55 11.81 4.66
N LEU A 262 10.06 12.79 5.41
CA LEU A 262 10.91 13.66 6.20
C LEU A 262 11.42 12.89 7.43
N ASP A 263 12.69 13.07 7.73
CA ASP A 263 13.32 12.55 8.96
C ASP A 263 12.96 13.42 10.16
N GLY A 264 13.21 12.97 11.39
CA GLY A 264 12.85 13.66 12.62
C GLY A 264 13.21 15.15 12.61
N PRO A 265 14.48 15.53 12.40
CA PRO A 265 14.91 16.93 12.36
C PRO A 265 14.25 17.75 11.24
N ASP A 266 14.06 17.16 10.04
CA ASP A 266 13.40 17.84 8.93
C ASP A 266 11.90 18.03 9.22
N ALA A 267 11.25 17.03 9.82
CA ALA A 267 9.85 17.07 10.21
C ALA A 267 9.61 18.10 11.35
N GLU A 268 10.52 18.20 12.32
CA GLU A 268 10.47 19.21 13.37
C GLU A 268 10.50 20.63 12.79
N ASN A 269 11.35 20.87 11.80
CA ASN A 269 11.37 22.13 11.07
C ASN A 269 10.03 22.48 10.40
N VAL A 270 9.26 21.48 9.94
CA VAL A 270 7.91 21.70 9.40
C VAL A 270 6.95 22.15 10.48
N THR A 271 7.04 21.58 11.70
CA THR A 271 6.13 21.94 12.81
C THR A 271 6.35 23.36 13.33
N HIS A 272 7.53 23.93 13.14
CA HIS A 272 7.87 25.29 13.54
C HIS A 272 7.47 26.36 12.50
N ASP A 273 7.06 25.96 11.29
CA ASP A 273 6.61 26.88 10.24
C ASP A 273 5.07 26.96 10.23
N PRO A 274 4.47 28.14 10.56
CA PRO A 274 3.01 28.28 10.63
C PRO A 274 2.30 28.14 9.29
N HIS A 275 3.03 28.15 8.17
CA HIS A 275 2.48 28.01 6.82
C HIS A 275 2.50 26.55 6.32
N LEU A 276 3.18 25.67 7.03
CA LEU A 276 3.31 24.27 6.67
C LEU A 276 2.51 23.37 7.61
N ALA A 277 2.16 22.19 7.14
CA ALA A 277 1.54 21.15 7.97
C ALA A 277 2.36 19.87 7.92
N LEU A 278 2.53 19.23 9.08
CA LEU A 278 3.12 17.90 9.17
C LEU A 278 2.02 16.84 9.27
N VAL A 279 2.04 15.86 8.39
CA VAL A 279 1.08 14.75 8.37
C VAL A 279 1.82 13.43 8.56
N ALA A 280 1.44 12.68 9.60
CA ALA A 280 1.91 11.32 9.81
C ALA A 280 0.94 10.30 9.20
N THR A 281 1.45 9.38 8.41
CA THR A 281 0.61 8.36 7.73
C THR A 281 0.12 7.27 8.69
N ARG A 282 -0.99 6.60 8.32
CA ARG A 282 -1.53 5.42 9.01
C ARG A 282 -1.46 4.20 8.10
N HIS A 283 -0.27 3.67 7.90
CA HIS A 283 -0.07 2.53 6.98
C HIS A 283 0.52 1.31 7.69
N ALA A 284 0.45 0.16 7.01
CA ALA A 284 0.93 -1.10 7.54
C ALA A 284 2.44 -1.27 7.32
N SER A 285 3.25 -0.74 8.21
CA SER A 285 4.70 -0.92 8.19
C SER A 285 5.22 -1.03 9.62
N ALA A 286 6.18 -1.92 9.83
CA ALA A 286 6.92 -2.04 11.08
C ALA A 286 8.40 -1.91 10.80
N MET A 287 9.11 -1.16 11.64
CA MET A 287 10.56 -1.09 11.66
C MET A 287 11.09 -2.14 12.61
N SER A 288 12.09 -2.87 12.15
CA SER A 288 12.80 -3.88 12.95
C SER A 288 14.25 -3.99 12.57
N ILE A 289 15.08 -4.39 13.53
CA ILE A 289 16.40 -4.94 13.23
C ILE A 289 16.22 -6.42 12.92
N GLU A 290 16.82 -6.84 11.83
CA GLU A 290 16.88 -8.23 11.39
C GLU A 290 18.28 -8.80 11.56
N PHE A 291 18.34 -10.09 11.91
CA PHE A 291 19.56 -10.85 12.16
C PHE A 291 19.83 -11.75 10.94
N ALA A 292 20.54 -11.25 9.91
CA ALA A 292 20.78 -11.98 8.68
C ALA A 292 21.37 -13.38 8.90
N ASP A 293 22.33 -13.44 9.80
CA ASP A 293 23.14 -14.64 10.03
C ASP A 293 22.65 -15.51 11.22
N GLN A 294 21.40 -15.31 11.71
CA GLN A 294 20.86 -16.09 12.83
C GLN A 294 20.73 -17.61 12.54
N TRP A 295 20.79 -17.98 11.29
CA TRP A 295 20.67 -19.35 10.82
C TRP A 295 22.03 -20.08 10.71
N ASP A 296 23.15 -19.35 10.82
CA ASP A 296 24.50 -19.92 10.84
C ASP A 296 24.91 -20.24 12.29
N PRO A 297 25.13 -21.53 12.65
CA PRO A 297 25.56 -21.91 14.00
C PRO A 297 26.89 -21.28 14.47
N LYS A 298 27.69 -20.76 13.54
CA LYS A 298 28.95 -20.07 13.87
C LYS A 298 28.78 -18.59 14.18
N SER A 299 27.61 -18.03 13.82
CA SER A 299 27.32 -16.62 14.06
C SER A 299 26.92 -16.37 15.51
N PRO A 300 27.37 -15.28 16.14
CA PRO A 300 26.84 -14.83 17.43
C PRO A 300 25.30 -14.68 17.43
N TRP A 301 24.73 -14.33 16.29
CA TRP A 301 23.29 -14.15 16.10
C TRP A 301 22.48 -15.46 16.16
N HIS A 302 23.14 -16.62 16.08
CA HIS A 302 22.48 -17.92 16.27
C HIS A 302 21.98 -18.10 17.71
N ASP A 303 22.72 -17.57 18.69
CA ASP A 303 22.30 -17.64 20.09
C ASP A 303 21.13 -16.66 20.36
N LYS A 304 20.01 -17.21 20.76
CA LYS A 304 18.81 -16.45 21.13
C LYS A 304 19.07 -15.40 22.21
N ARG A 305 19.99 -15.67 23.15
CA ARG A 305 20.34 -14.72 24.24
C ARG A 305 20.98 -13.45 23.68
N VAL A 306 21.82 -13.58 22.66
CA VAL A 306 22.43 -12.44 21.95
C VAL A 306 21.36 -11.60 21.26
N ARG A 307 20.39 -12.23 20.58
CA ARG A 307 19.28 -11.51 19.94
C ARG A 307 18.35 -10.84 20.96
N MET A 308 18.13 -11.50 22.11
CA MET A 308 17.36 -10.91 23.21
C MET A 308 18.10 -9.73 23.83
N ALA A 309 19.44 -9.78 23.93
CA ALA A 309 20.24 -8.66 24.40
C ALA A 309 20.06 -7.42 23.50
N VAL A 310 19.98 -7.58 22.16
CA VAL A 310 19.64 -6.49 21.25
C VAL A 310 18.26 -5.91 21.60
N ASN A 311 17.26 -6.74 21.86
CA ASN A 311 15.92 -6.29 22.20
C ASN A 311 15.88 -5.47 23.50
N HIS A 312 16.65 -5.85 24.53
CA HIS A 312 16.75 -5.08 25.78
C HIS A 312 17.66 -3.87 25.69
N ALA A 313 18.57 -3.84 24.73
CA ALA A 313 19.47 -2.70 24.51
C ALA A 313 18.76 -1.48 23.91
N LEU A 314 17.62 -1.64 23.24
CA LEU A 314 16.97 -0.58 22.47
C LEU A 314 15.95 0.18 23.30
N ASP A 315 16.20 1.48 23.57
CA ASP A 315 15.16 2.40 24.06
C ASP A 315 14.29 2.85 22.90
N ARG A 316 13.23 2.10 22.64
CA ARG A 316 12.32 2.31 21.52
C ARG A 316 11.61 3.64 21.57
N LYS A 317 11.30 4.12 22.78
CA LYS A 317 10.63 5.40 22.98
C LYS A 317 11.56 6.54 22.59
N ALA A 318 12.77 6.55 23.14
CA ALA A 318 13.75 7.59 22.81
C ALA A 318 14.14 7.57 21.32
N ILE A 319 14.27 6.38 20.71
CA ILE A 319 14.51 6.26 19.26
C ILE A 319 13.35 6.87 18.48
N SER A 320 12.08 6.62 18.87
CA SER A 320 10.90 7.21 18.23
C SER A 320 10.86 8.73 18.39
N GLU A 321 11.15 9.24 19.57
CA GLU A 321 11.20 10.68 19.85
C GLU A 321 12.25 11.38 18.95
N THR A 322 13.44 10.81 18.82
CA THR A 322 14.53 11.38 18.03
C THR A 322 14.29 11.31 16.52
N ALA A 323 13.88 10.13 16.01
CA ALA A 323 13.83 9.90 14.57
C ALA A 323 12.44 10.04 13.96
N CYS A 324 11.38 10.14 14.77
CA CYS A 324 9.99 10.18 14.32
C CYS A 324 9.13 11.17 15.14
N LEU A 325 9.73 12.06 15.94
CA LEU A 325 9.06 13.03 16.82
C LEU A 325 7.95 12.38 17.70
N GLY A 326 8.13 11.15 18.13
CA GLY A 326 7.12 10.41 18.88
C GLY A 326 5.91 9.92 18.07
N TYR A 327 5.81 10.23 16.79
CA TYR A 327 4.68 9.79 15.95
C TYR A 327 4.65 8.28 15.68
N CYS A 328 5.79 7.58 15.83
CA CYS A 328 5.92 6.15 15.56
C CYS A 328 5.70 5.34 16.85
N PRO A 329 4.54 4.70 17.06
CA PRO A 329 4.28 3.90 18.25
C PRO A 329 5.24 2.71 18.33
N THR A 330 5.77 2.40 19.51
CA THR A 330 6.65 1.24 19.73
C THR A 330 5.96 -0.08 19.33
N ALA A 331 6.75 -1.08 18.93
CA ALA A 331 6.23 -2.36 18.47
C ALA A 331 6.92 -3.55 19.14
N GLY A 332 6.14 -4.56 19.55
CA GLY A 332 6.63 -5.83 20.07
C GLY A 332 6.70 -6.94 19.01
N VAL A 333 6.09 -6.72 17.84
CA VAL A 333 6.01 -7.67 16.72
C VAL A 333 6.24 -6.95 15.39
N ILE A 334 6.56 -7.72 14.35
CA ILE A 334 6.75 -7.16 12.99
C ILE A 334 5.45 -7.07 12.19
N VAL A 335 4.33 -7.60 12.71
CA VAL A 335 3.00 -7.46 12.11
C VAL A 335 2.32 -6.23 12.70
N PRO A 336 2.12 -5.15 11.93
CA PRO A 336 1.52 -3.93 12.45
C PRO A 336 0.08 -4.13 12.93
N PRO A 337 -0.35 -3.46 14.02
CA PRO A 337 -1.68 -3.65 14.62
C PRO A 337 -2.86 -3.22 13.74
N VAL A 338 -2.61 -2.49 12.65
CA VAL A 338 -3.62 -2.10 11.66
C VAL A 338 -3.98 -3.22 10.69
N MET A 339 -3.20 -4.31 10.66
CA MET A 339 -3.47 -5.49 9.85
C MET A 339 -4.48 -6.41 10.54
N ASP A 340 -5.35 -7.02 9.76
CA ASP A 340 -6.24 -8.07 10.26
C ASP A 340 -5.39 -9.26 10.74
N TYR A 341 -5.80 -9.89 11.85
CA TYR A 341 -5.09 -10.98 12.53
C TYR A 341 -3.73 -10.59 13.15
N ALA A 342 -3.49 -9.31 13.41
CA ALA A 342 -2.27 -8.88 14.11
C ALA A 342 -2.34 -9.20 15.61
N LEU A 343 -1.31 -9.84 16.13
CA LEU A 343 -1.16 -10.07 17.56
C LEU A 343 -0.72 -8.77 18.25
N GLN A 344 -1.44 -8.37 19.30
CA GLN A 344 -1.10 -7.18 20.10
C GLN A 344 -0.14 -7.58 21.21
N VAL A 345 1.10 -7.10 21.18
CA VAL A 345 2.15 -7.41 22.16
C VAL A 345 2.99 -6.18 22.41
N GLU A 346 3.24 -5.90 23.67
CA GLU A 346 4.19 -4.86 24.09
C GLU A 346 5.64 -5.30 23.79
N PRO A 347 6.51 -4.38 23.40
CA PRO A 347 7.92 -4.69 23.20
C PRO A 347 8.63 -5.03 24.51
N PRO A 348 9.75 -5.79 24.48
CA PRO A 348 10.61 -5.94 25.61
C PRO A 348 11.05 -4.59 26.18
N LEU A 349 11.09 -4.48 27.51
CA LEU A 349 11.52 -3.27 28.20
C LEU A 349 12.99 -2.95 27.88
N TYR A 350 13.29 -1.68 27.77
CA TYR A 350 14.66 -1.18 27.72
C TYR A 350 15.34 -1.49 29.05
N ASP A 351 16.35 -2.35 29.02
CA ASP A 351 17.16 -2.77 30.17
C ASP A 351 18.59 -3.10 29.72
N PRO A 352 19.48 -2.10 29.68
CA PRO A 352 20.85 -2.31 29.25
C PRO A 352 21.66 -3.20 30.19
N GLN A 353 21.27 -3.33 31.47
CA GLN A 353 21.93 -4.25 32.40
C GLN A 353 21.56 -5.70 32.07
N LYS A 354 20.28 -5.96 31.81
CA LYS A 354 19.81 -7.26 31.33
C LYS A 354 20.47 -7.64 30.00
N ALA A 355 20.61 -6.68 29.08
CA ALA A 355 21.32 -6.91 27.81
C ALA A 355 22.77 -7.36 28.06
N LYS A 356 23.54 -6.67 28.92
CA LYS A 356 24.90 -7.05 29.27
C LYS A 356 24.97 -8.42 29.94
N GLN A 357 24.02 -8.72 30.85
CA GLN A 357 23.95 -10.03 31.49
C GLN A 357 23.73 -11.15 30.45
N LEU A 358 22.81 -11.00 29.53
CA LEU A 358 22.53 -11.98 28.46
C LEU A 358 23.74 -12.19 27.54
N LEU A 359 24.49 -11.11 27.22
CA LEU A 359 25.71 -11.22 26.46
C LEU A 359 26.80 -12.01 27.23
N ALA A 360 26.95 -11.75 28.54
CA ALA A 360 27.90 -12.49 29.37
C ALA A 360 27.55 -13.99 29.46
N GLU A 361 26.26 -14.31 29.66
CA GLU A 361 25.74 -15.69 29.66
C GLU A 361 25.96 -16.40 28.32
N ALA A 362 25.95 -15.65 27.22
CA ALA A 362 26.21 -16.14 25.86
C ALA A 362 27.70 -16.25 25.52
N GLY A 363 28.61 -15.90 26.44
CA GLY A 363 30.05 -15.97 26.24
C GLY A 363 30.71 -14.67 25.79
N TYR A 364 29.99 -13.54 25.81
CA TYR A 364 30.46 -12.22 25.38
C TYR A 364 30.47 -11.19 26.53
N PRO A 365 31.17 -11.43 27.67
CA PRO A 365 31.10 -10.53 28.84
C PRO A 365 31.67 -9.12 28.57
N ARG A 366 32.49 -8.96 27.54
CA ARG A 366 33.06 -7.69 27.10
C ARG A 366 32.44 -7.20 25.77
N GLY A 367 31.32 -7.81 25.38
CA GLY A 367 30.74 -7.59 24.06
C GLY A 367 31.56 -8.20 22.93
N PHE A 368 31.23 -7.89 21.71
CA PHE A 368 31.91 -8.39 20.50
C PHE A 368 31.81 -7.38 19.35
N ASP A 369 32.67 -7.58 18.33
CA ASP A 369 32.55 -6.85 17.06
C ASP A 369 31.50 -7.56 16.19
N ALA A 370 30.37 -6.88 15.96
CA ALA A 370 29.23 -7.41 15.24
C ALA A 370 29.23 -7.04 13.74
N GLY A 371 30.29 -6.35 13.29
CA GLY A 371 30.49 -6.01 11.89
C GLY A 371 29.55 -4.91 11.37
N ASP A 372 29.02 -5.11 10.18
CA ASP A 372 28.19 -4.12 9.51
C ASP A 372 26.75 -4.07 10.07
N PHE A 373 26.22 -2.84 10.18
CA PHE A 373 24.82 -2.56 10.39
C PHE A 373 24.31 -1.70 9.22
N THR A 374 23.39 -2.22 8.44
CA THR A 374 22.89 -1.58 7.21
C THR A 374 21.46 -1.08 7.41
N PRO A 375 21.24 0.21 7.71
CA PRO A 375 19.91 0.80 7.75
C PRO A 375 19.30 0.94 6.35
N LEU A 376 18.00 0.72 6.24
CA LEU A 376 17.24 1.05 5.03
C LEU A 376 17.37 2.55 4.74
N PRO A 377 17.81 2.95 3.53
CA PRO A 377 17.92 4.34 3.14
C PRO A 377 16.63 5.14 3.33
N GLY A 378 16.76 6.33 3.95
CA GLY A 378 15.64 7.17 4.40
C GLY A 378 15.30 7.00 5.88
N PHE A 379 16.03 6.13 6.63
CA PHE A 379 15.85 5.93 8.07
C PHE A 379 17.20 5.96 8.80
N TRP A 380 18.08 6.86 8.39
CA TRP A 380 19.44 6.98 8.92
C TRP A 380 19.46 7.33 10.41
N THR A 381 18.66 8.33 10.82
CA THR A 381 18.57 8.77 12.22
C THR A 381 18.15 7.64 13.14
N ALA A 382 17.21 6.79 12.72
CA ALA A 382 16.82 5.60 13.48
C ALA A 382 17.96 4.56 13.56
N GLY A 383 18.72 4.38 12.46
CA GLY A 383 19.88 3.51 12.41
C GLY A 383 21.01 3.97 13.34
N GLU A 384 21.33 5.27 13.33
CA GLU A 384 22.34 5.88 14.21
C GLU A 384 21.94 5.81 15.69
N ALA A 385 20.67 6.08 16.00
CA ALA A 385 20.16 5.93 17.36
C ALA A 385 20.27 4.48 17.84
N ALA A 386 19.86 3.51 17.04
CA ALA A 386 19.97 2.09 17.37
C ALA A 386 21.44 1.66 17.55
N LEU A 387 22.36 2.11 16.68
CA LEU A 387 23.79 1.86 16.79
C LEU A 387 24.35 2.31 18.15
N ASN A 388 23.97 3.54 18.59
CA ASN A 388 24.44 4.08 19.87
C ASN A 388 23.99 3.20 21.05
N TYR A 389 22.75 2.74 21.06
CA TYR A 389 22.23 1.83 22.08
C TYR A 389 22.95 0.47 22.06
N LEU A 390 23.20 -0.11 20.88
CA LEU A 390 23.94 -1.37 20.75
C LEU A 390 25.37 -1.25 21.27
N ASN A 391 26.08 -0.18 20.92
CA ASN A 391 27.44 0.08 21.37
C ASN A 391 27.53 0.23 22.90
N THR A 392 26.50 0.83 23.56
CA THR A 392 26.44 1.01 25.00
C THR A 392 26.45 -0.31 25.77
N VAL A 393 25.96 -1.39 25.20
CA VAL A 393 25.94 -2.72 25.80
C VAL A 393 27.10 -3.61 25.31
N GLY A 394 27.98 -3.11 24.42
CA GLY A 394 29.16 -3.81 23.92
C GLY A 394 28.94 -4.56 22.60
N ILE A 395 27.79 -4.40 21.95
CA ILE A 395 27.58 -4.90 20.58
C ILE A 395 28.10 -3.82 19.62
N ARG A 396 29.34 -3.96 19.20
CA ARG A 396 30.02 -2.96 18.36
C ARG A 396 29.70 -3.18 16.90
N VAL A 397 29.00 -2.20 16.30
CA VAL A 397 28.57 -2.22 14.89
C VAL A 397 29.07 -0.98 14.15
N LYS A 398 29.21 -1.10 12.83
CA LYS A 398 29.55 0.01 11.93
C LYS A 398 28.43 0.22 10.94
N LEU A 399 27.98 1.47 10.79
CA LEU A 399 26.98 1.79 9.76
C LEU A 399 27.58 1.58 8.38
N ARG A 400 26.84 0.86 7.55
CA ARG A 400 27.16 0.63 6.14
C ARG A 400 26.11 1.31 5.26
N PRO A 401 26.41 2.48 4.71
CA PRO A 401 25.50 3.14 3.78
C PRO A 401 25.34 2.32 2.50
N MET A 402 24.11 2.30 1.99
CA MET A 402 23.74 1.60 0.76
C MET A 402 22.71 2.44 -0.01
N GLU A 403 22.68 2.36 -1.34
CA GLU A 403 21.63 2.96 -2.14
C GLU A 403 20.33 2.13 -1.98
N ARG A 404 19.16 2.78 -2.07
CA ARG A 404 17.88 2.15 -1.73
C ARG A 404 17.52 0.96 -2.62
N ALA A 405 17.70 1.06 -3.94
CA ALA A 405 17.42 -0.05 -4.85
C ALA A 405 18.38 -1.21 -4.64
N ALA A 406 19.67 -0.90 -4.38
CA ALA A 406 20.69 -1.89 -4.05
C ALA A 406 20.39 -2.61 -2.72
N PHE A 407 19.90 -1.89 -1.70
CA PHE A 407 19.45 -2.48 -0.44
C PHE A 407 18.37 -3.53 -0.67
N TYR A 408 17.31 -3.18 -1.39
CA TYR A 408 16.20 -4.11 -1.65
C TYR A 408 16.62 -5.30 -2.49
N ALA A 409 17.47 -5.10 -3.51
CA ALA A 409 18.01 -6.19 -4.31
C ALA A 409 18.85 -7.15 -3.43
N ALA A 410 19.75 -6.61 -2.63
CA ALA A 410 20.58 -7.41 -1.71
C ALA A 410 19.72 -8.15 -0.66
N TRP A 411 18.64 -7.55 -0.19
CA TRP A 411 17.72 -8.20 0.75
C TRP A 411 16.97 -9.37 0.10
N GLN A 412 16.39 -9.18 -1.09
CA GLN A 412 15.71 -10.24 -1.85
C GLN A 412 16.67 -11.38 -2.22
N GLU A 413 17.91 -11.04 -2.59
CA GLU A 413 18.95 -12.00 -2.95
C GLU A 413 19.64 -12.64 -1.72
N LYS A 414 19.20 -12.31 -0.49
CA LYS A 414 19.76 -12.83 0.77
C LYS A 414 21.25 -12.50 0.92
N LYS A 415 21.68 -11.33 0.43
CA LYS A 415 23.09 -10.88 0.43
C LYS A 415 23.46 -9.92 1.57
N LEU A 416 22.47 -9.36 2.29
CA LEU A 416 22.74 -8.59 3.51
C LEU A 416 23.31 -9.53 4.58
N ARG A 417 24.24 -9.03 5.40
CA ARG A 417 24.91 -9.77 6.45
C ARG A 417 24.87 -9.00 7.77
N GLY A 418 25.13 -9.71 8.88
CA GLY A 418 25.11 -9.12 10.21
C GLY A 418 23.74 -8.58 10.60
N LEU A 419 23.71 -7.30 10.94
CA LEU A 419 22.46 -6.59 11.26
C LEU A 419 22.03 -5.69 10.11
N PHE A 420 20.74 -5.62 9.89
CA PHE A 420 20.17 -4.59 9.02
C PHE A 420 18.82 -4.11 9.57
N LEU A 421 18.53 -2.83 9.36
CA LEU A 421 17.29 -2.20 9.79
C LEU A 421 16.34 -2.10 8.60
N THR A 422 15.12 -2.57 8.78
CA THR A 422 14.07 -2.45 7.76
C THR A 422 12.88 -1.66 8.27
N ALA A 423 12.17 -1.05 7.35
CA ALA A 423 10.86 -0.44 7.58
C ALA A 423 9.92 -0.86 6.47
N ALA A 424 9.93 -2.15 6.15
CA ALA A 424 9.15 -2.67 5.04
C ALA A 424 7.66 -2.51 5.29
N GLY A 425 7.00 -1.78 4.40
CA GLY A 425 5.55 -1.71 4.32
C GLY A 425 5.04 -2.84 3.44
N ASN A 426 3.98 -3.49 3.89
CA ASN A 426 3.23 -4.47 3.12
C ASN A 426 1.75 -4.22 3.43
N SER A 427 0.92 -4.13 2.41
CA SER A 427 -0.54 -4.07 2.57
C SER A 427 -1.10 -5.49 2.60
N GLY A 428 -2.31 -5.66 3.12
CA GLY A 428 -2.97 -6.95 3.27
C GLY A 428 -3.28 -7.24 4.73
N ASN A 429 -3.05 -8.47 5.17
CA ASN A 429 -3.29 -8.95 6.52
C ASN A 429 -2.02 -9.59 7.13
N ALA A 430 -2.12 -10.16 8.34
CA ALA A 430 -0.99 -10.83 8.99
C ALA A 430 -0.41 -11.99 8.14
N ALA A 431 -1.24 -12.69 7.36
CA ALA A 431 -0.76 -13.81 6.53
C ALA A 431 0.20 -13.34 5.42
N THR A 432 -0.06 -12.19 4.80
CA THR A 432 0.85 -11.62 3.78
C THR A 432 2.18 -11.21 4.40
N ARG A 433 2.15 -10.73 5.66
CA ARG A 433 3.36 -10.37 6.40
C ARG A 433 4.17 -11.60 6.80
N VAL A 434 3.48 -12.64 7.28
CA VAL A 434 4.08 -13.94 7.61
C VAL A 434 4.71 -14.57 6.36
N GLU A 435 3.99 -14.55 5.23
CA GLU A 435 4.51 -15.07 3.95
C GLU A 435 5.81 -14.38 3.56
N ALA A 436 5.84 -13.05 3.56
CA ALA A 436 6.97 -12.31 3.05
C ALA A 436 8.24 -12.42 3.92
N PHE A 437 8.10 -12.43 5.26
CA PHE A 437 9.22 -12.23 6.19
C PHE A 437 9.49 -13.38 7.16
N ILE A 438 8.53 -14.29 7.40
CA ILE A 438 8.62 -15.33 8.45
C ILE A 438 8.63 -16.73 7.84
N TYR A 439 7.78 -16.99 6.85
CA TYR A 439 7.75 -18.26 6.12
C TYR A 439 9.08 -18.50 5.41
N SER A 440 9.69 -19.69 5.59
CA SER A 440 11.06 -19.96 5.13
C SER A 440 11.29 -19.74 3.63
N LYS A 441 10.23 -19.86 2.82
CA LYS A 441 10.26 -19.64 1.36
C LYS A 441 9.82 -18.24 0.94
N GLY A 442 9.62 -17.34 1.91
CA GLY A 442 9.20 -15.96 1.71
C GLY A 442 10.24 -15.11 0.99
N SER A 443 9.76 -14.04 0.33
CA SER A 443 10.61 -13.18 -0.49
C SER A 443 11.75 -12.54 0.27
N TYR A 444 11.56 -12.23 1.56
CA TYR A 444 12.51 -11.55 2.42
C TYR A 444 13.04 -12.41 3.57
N ALA A 445 12.48 -13.60 3.81
CA ALA A 445 12.93 -14.50 4.88
C ALA A 445 14.32 -15.09 4.56
N TYR A 446 15.24 -15.03 5.53
CA TYR A 446 16.61 -15.59 5.42
C TYR A 446 16.68 -17.06 5.81
N GLY A 447 15.64 -17.58 6.40
CA GLY A 447 15.46 -18.94 6.86
C GLY A 447 14.13 -19.05 7.62
N GLY A 448 13.84 -20.20 8.20
CA GLY A 448 12.58 -20.42 8.93
C GLY A 448 12.63 -21.68 9.77
N TYR A 449 11.56 -21.91 10.48
CA TYR A 449 11.35 -23.08 11.32
C TYR A 449 10.26 -23.95 10.71
N PRO A 450 10.46 -25.29 10.61
CA PRO A 450 9.50 -26.19 9.97
C PRO A 450 8.08 -26.14 10.55
N ASP A 451 7.96 -25.98 11.87
CA ASP A 451 6.65 -25.86 12.55
C ASP A 451 5.93 -24.54 12.24
N ILE A 452 6.66 -23.44 12.03
CA ILE A 452 6.09 -22.18 11.56
C ILE A 452 5.61 -22.34 10.12
N ASP A 453 6.40 -23.01 9.27
CA ASP A 453 6.04 -23.28 7.89
C ASP A 453 4.79 -24.14 7.79
N GLU A 454 4.65 -25.15 8.66
CA GLU A 454 3.46 -25.99 8.75
C GLU A 454 2.22 -25.19 9.15
N LEU A 455 2.31 -24.38 10.21
CA LEU A 455 1.23 -23.49 10.64
C LEU A 455 0.82 -22.50 9.55
N PHE A 456 1.80 -21.99 8.79
CA PHE A 456 1.52 -21.11 7.66
C PHE A 456 0.72 -21.82 6.55
N GLN A 457 1.06 -23.08 6.23
CA GLN A 457 0.31 -23.89 5.26
C GLN A 457 -1.10 -24.23 5.78
N GLN A 458 -1.26 -24.49 7.07
CA GLN A 458 -2.57 -24.75 7.69
C GLN A 458 -3.48 -23.51 7.59
N GLN A 459 -2.99 -22.30 8.00
CA GLN A 459 -3.78 -21.09 7.94
C GLN A 459 -4.18 -20.70 6.52
N ALA A 460 -3.32 -21.02 5.51
CA ALA A 460 -3.59 -20.70 4.12
C ALA A 460 -4.80 -21.46 3.54
N ARG A 461 -5.24 -22.56 4.20
CA ARG A 461 -6.39 -23.37 3.81
C ARG A 461 -7.59 -23.20 4.75
N GLU A 462 -7.39 -22.57 5.91
CA GLU A 462 -8.44 -22.40 6.92
C GLU A 462 -9.39 -21.27 6.50
N ARG A 463 -10.67 -21.61 6.33
CA ARG A 463 -11.72 -20.69 5.92
C ARG A 463 -12.45 -20.04 7.08
N ASP A 464 -12.43 -20.67 8.26
CA ASP A 464 -13.00 -20.09 9.46
C ASP A 464 -12.07 -18.97 9.97
N PRO A 465 -12.51 -17.69 9.97
CA PRO A 465 -11.67 -16.58 10.36
C PRO A 465 -11.12 -16.69 11.79
N ALA A 466 -11.91 -17.25 12.73
CA ALA A 466 -11.49 -17.37 14.13
C ALA A 466 -10.40 -18.44 14.30
N LYS A 467 -10.53 -19.59 13.62
CA LYS A 467 -9.49 -20.63 13.64
C LYS A 467 -8.22 -20.14 12.95
N ARG A 468 -8.38 -19.40 11.85
CA ARG A 468 -7.28 -18.80 11.11
C ARG A 468 -6.52 -17.79 11.96
N GLU A 469 -7.22 -16.96 12.70
CA GLU A 469 -6.64 -16.00 13.65
C GLU A 469 -5.78 -16.71 14.69
N VAL A 470 -6.27 -17.82 15.27
CA VAL A 470 -5.51 -18.64 16.24
C VAL A 470 -4.18 -19.13 15.63
N LEU A 471 -4.21 -19.62 14.39
CA LEU A 471 -3.00 -20.10 13.70
C LEU A 471 -2.00 -18.95 13.44
N LEU A 472 -2.50 -17.80 12.96
CA LEU A 472 -1.67 -16.63 12.70
C LEU A 472 -1.11 -16.01 13.98
N HIS A 473 -1.89 -15.97 15.07
CA HIS A 473 -1.39 -15.57 16.40
C HIS A 473 -0.32 -16.53 16.91
N ARG A 474 -0.50 -17.86 16.71
CA ARG A 474 0.52 -18.84 17.11
C ARG A 474 1.84 -18.64 16.35
N ILE A 475 1.80 -18.37 15.05
CA ILE A 475 3.00 -18.05 14.26
C ILE A 475 3.70 -16.82 14.84
N GLN A 476 2.96 -15.73 15.07
CA GLN A 476 3.51 -14.49 15.60
C GLN A 476 4.12 -14.72 17.00
N GLN A 477 3.46 -15.49 17.86
CA GLN A 477 4.00 -15.83 19.18
C GLN A 477 5.31 -16.61 19.08
N LEU A 478 5.41 -17.57 18.15
CA LEU A 478 6.65 -18.33 17.93
C LEU A 478 7.80 -17.44 17.45
N THR A 479 7.52 -16.40 16.63
CA THR A 479 8.57 -15.44 16.22
C THR A 479 9.12 -14.65 17.40
N ILE A 480 8.24 -14.29 18.35
CA ILE A 480 8.61 -13.59 19.60
C ILE A 480 9.43 -14.53 20.49
N ASP A 481 8.90 -15.73 20.76
CA ASP A 481 9.53 -16.72 21.63
C ASP A 481 10.95 -17.09 21.17
N ARG A 482 11.16 -17.10 19.84
CA ARG A 482 12.45 -17.41 19.20
C ARG A 482 13.30 -16.18 18.94
N VAL A 483 12.78 -15.00 19.24
CA VAL A 483 13.49 -13.72 19.03
C VAL A 483 14.00 -13.61 17.60
N MET A 484 13.14 -13.85 16.63
CA MET A 484 13.53 -13.83 15.21
C MET A 484 13.86 -12.41 14.73
N PHE A 485 13.31 -11.39 15.39
CA PHE A 485 13.44 -9.98 15.06
C PHE A 485 13.63 -9.13 16.32
N ALA A 486 14.15 -7.92 16.16
CA ALA A 486 14.05 -6.86 17.17
C ALA A 486 13.18 -5.72 16.64
N PRO A 487 11.84 -5.80 16.84
CA PRO A 487 10.93 -4.75 16.43
C PRO A 487 11.24 -3.45 17.17
N ILE A 488 11.11 -2.31 16.50
CA ILE A 488 11.34 -0.99 17.11
C ILE A 488 10.00 -0.25 17.23
N TRP A 489 9.33 0.03 16.09
CA TRP A 489 8.07 0.76 16.06
C TRP A 489 7.19 0.38 14.87
N ASN A 490 5.93 0.79 14.94
CA ASN A 490 5.03 0.83 13.78
C ASN A 490 5.32 2.13 13.02
N THR A 491 5.88 2.01 11.82
CA THR A 491 6.40 3.14 11.05
C THR A 491 5.27 4.07 10.61
N ARG A 492 5.49 5.36 10.80
CA ARG A 492 4.73 6.45 10.18
C ARG A 492 5.63 7.16 9.19
N VAL A 493 5.16 7.40 7.99
CA VAL A 493 5.84 8.29 7.05
C VAL A 493 5.41 9.72 7.37
N LEU A 494 6.38 10.57 7.66
CA LEU A 494 6.16 11.98 7.93
C LEU A 494 6.21 12.74 6.60
N ILE A 495 5.16 13.50 6.33
CA ILE A 495 4.97 14.23 5.07
C ILE A 495 4.72 15.70 5.40
N GLY A 496 5.57 16.58 4.88
CA GLY A 496 5.33 18.01 4.92
C GLY A 496 4.36 18.41 3.82
N VAL A 497 3.39 19.25 4.16
CA VAL A 497 2.35 19.76 3.25
C VAL A 497 2.42 21.27 3.21
N GLY A 498 2.53 21.82 2.00
CA GLY A 498 2.65 23.26 1.73
C GLY A 498 1.32 23.99 1.71
N PRO A 499 1.37 25.34 1.76
CA PRO A 499 0.19 26.19 1.93
C PRO A 499 -0.76 26.21 0.72
N ARG A 500 -0.32 25.79 -0.46
CA ARG A 500 -1.18 25.69 -1.67
C ARG A 500 -2.15 24.52 -1.63
N VAL A 501 -1.89 23.48 -0.84
CA VAL A 501 -2.75 22.31 -0.73
C VAL A 501 -3.97 22.66 0.14
N ALA A 502 -5.16 22.47 -0.43
CA ALA A 502 -6.43 22.62 0.29
C ALA A 502 -6.84 21.30 0.95
N ASP A 503 -6.67 20.20 0.21
CA ASP A 503 -6.96 18.85 0.69
C ASP A 503 -5.89 17.89 0.17
N HIS A 504 -5.03 17.41 1.06
CA HIS A 504 -3.91 16.52 0.71
C HIS A 504 -4.34 15.05 0.56
N THR A 505 -5.51 14.67 1.08
CA THR A 505 -6.09 13.32 1.04
C THR A 505 -5.20 12.18 1.58
N ILE A 506 -4.09 12.49 2.25
CA ILE A 506 -3.27 11.51 2.98
C ILE A 506 -4.12 10.89 4.10
N ASN A 507 -4.01 9.57 4.31
CA ASN A 507 -4.82 8.77 5.22
C ASN A 507 -6.30 8.61 4.82
N LEU A 508 -6.72 9.14 3.67
CA LEU A 508 -8.08 8.93 3.15
C LEU A 508 -8.27 7.47 2.68
N VAL A 509 -7.23 6.92 2.03
CA VAL A 509 -7.18 5.51 1.62
C VAL A 509 -6.53 4.69 2.74
N PRO A 510 -7.22 3.68 3.28
CA PRO A 510 -6.67 2.85 4.35
C PRO A 510 -5.37 2.15 3.93
N LEU A 511 -4.43 2.06 4.88
CA LEU A 511 -3.14 1.39 4.72
C LEU A 511 -2.24 1.95 3.60
N SER A 512 -2.56 3.15 3.06
CA SER A 512 -1.78 3.84 2.04
C SER A 512 -0.97 5.00 2.63
N ILE A 513 0.23 5.22 2.12
CA ILE A 513 1.01 6.43 2.40
C ILE A 513 0.77 7.53 1.35
N TYR A 514 0.04 7.20 0.30
CA TYR A 514 -0.20 8.11 -0.80
C TYR A 514 -1.54 8.82 -0.65
N PRO A 515 -1.65 10.04 -1.18
CA PRO A 515 -2.94 10.69 -1.34
C PRO A 515 -3.84 9.88 -2.31
N SER A 516 -5.15 10.03 -2.16
CA SER A 516 -6.07 9.73 -3.25
C SER A 516 -5.92 10.86 -4.26
N TYR A 517 -5.16 10.63 -5.33
CA TYR A 517 -4.78 11.69 -6.27
C TYR A 517 -5.99 12.36 -6.93
N GLU A 518 -7.00 11.57 -7.24
CA GLU A 518 -8.24 12.05 -7.85
C GLU A 518 -9.12 12.89 -6.90
N ASP A 519 -8.86 12.79 -5.59
CA ASP A 519 -9.59 13.55 -4.55
C ASP A 519 -8.82 14.78 -4.06
N MET A 520 -7.53 14.90 -4.40
CA MET A 520 -6.67 15.99 -3.96
C MET A 520 -7.13 17.33 -4.56
N ARG A 521 -7.00 18.42 -3.77
CA ARG A 521 -7.36 19.78 -4.20
C ARG A 521 -6.28 20.77 -3.80
N LEU A 522 -6.06 21.76 -4.68
CA LEU A 522 -5.29 22.96 -4.39
C LEU A 522 -6.22 24.11 -4.03
N LYS A 523 -5.73 25.11 -3.31
CA LYS A 523 -6.51 26.33 -2.98
C LYS A 523 -6.86 27.09 -4.25
N GLY A 524 -8.09 27.57 -4.34
CA GLY A 524 -8.60 28.31 -5.50
C GLY A 524 -9.16 27.42 -6.62
N GLN A 525 -9.29 26.12 -6.38
CA GLN A 525 -9.91 25.15 -7.31
C GLN A 525 -11.36 24.84 -6.96
#